data_d98b663b7661cb30699703bb644d5828
#
_entry.id   d98b663b7661cb30699703bb644d5828
#
_cell.length_a   1.000
_cell.length_b   1.000
_cell.length_c   1.000
_cell.angle_alpha   90.00
_cell.angle_beta   90.00
_cell.angle_gamma   90.00
#
_symmetry.space_group_name_H-M   'P 1'
#
loop_
_entity.id
_entity.type
_entity.pdbx_description
1 polymer ?
#
loop_
_entity_poly.entity_id
_entity_poly.type
_entity_poly.pdbx_seq_one_letter_code
_entity_poly.pdbx_strand_id
1 'polypeptide(L)'
;MELASKYDPQAVESKWYQYWLDNKLFSSKPDGREPYTVVIPPPNVTGVLHMGHMLNNTIQDILVRRARMEGKNACWVPGTDHASIATEAKVVNRLAQQGIKKTDLTREEFLKHAWDWTHEHGGIILKQLRKLGASCDWDRTAFTMDETRSRAVIHVFCDLYKKGLIYRGVRMVNWDPKAQTALSDEEVIYKDEHSKLYHLKYYVVEKDCQQVDEENVIHKDEKGYYAVVATTRPETIMGDSAMCINPEDKKNTWLKGKHVIVPLVNREIPVIEDTYVDIEFGTGCLKVTPAHDINDHALGLKHGLETIDIFNDNGTISEAAGLYVGMDRMDVRKQISIDLQNAGLMEKIEDYNNKVGFSERTNVPIEPKLSTQWFLKMQHFADIALPPVMDDDIEFYPKKYKNTYRHWLENIKDWCISRQLWWGHRIPAYYFDNAGKKDFVVAETAEEALKLAQEKNANIKAEDLEQESDCLDTWFSSWLWPISLFDGIEHPDNEEINYYYPTSDLVTGPDIIFFWVARMIMAGYEYRGKMPFKHVYFTGIVRDKLGRKMSKSLGNSPDPLDLIDKFGADGVRMGMMLSAPAGNDILFDETLCEQGRNFNN
;
A
#
# COMPACT_ATOMS: atom_id res chain seq x y z
N MET A 1 -21.92 32.94 43.02
CA MET A 1 -22.19 32.45 41.65
C MET A 1 -22.85 31.10 41.80
N GLU A 2 -24.13 30.97 41.49
CA GLU A 2 -24.80 29.65 41.50
C GLU A 2 -24.24 28.84 40.32
N LEU A 3 -23.79 27.65 40.60
CA LEU A 3 -23.39 26.70 39.56
C LEU A 3 -24.65 26.24 38.80
N ALA A 4 -24.55 26.15 37.47
CA ALA A 4 -25.64 25.58 36.69
C ALA A 4 -25.91 24.12 37.13
N SER A 5 -27.15 23.72 37.15
CA SER A 5 -27.56 22.37 37.57
C SER A 5 -27.11 21.26 36.61
N LYS A 6 -26.66 21.61 35.40
CA LYS A 6 -26.14 20.71 34.39
C LYS A 6 -24.94 21.35 33.69
N TYR A 7 -23.94 20.53 33.37
CA TYR A 7 -22.84 20.89 32.51
C TYR A 7 -23.33 21.11 31.07
N ASP A 8 -23.02 22.28 30.51
CA ASP A 8 -23.32 22.63 29.12
C ASP A 8 -22.01 22.72 28.32
N PRO A 9 -21.63 21.69 27.56
CA PRO A 9 -20.40 21.71 26.80
C PRO A 9 -20.37 22.79 25.73
N GLN A 10 -21.51 23.15 25.13
CA GLN A 10 -21.61 24.20 24.11
C GLN A 10 -21.18 25.57 24.64
N ALA A 11 -21.48 25.84 25.90
CA ALA A 11 -21.15 27.13 26.53
C ALA A 11 -19.67 27.27 26.94
N VAL A 12 -18.95 26.15 27.11
CA VAL A 12 -17.62 26.18 27.74
C VAL A 12 -16.49 25.64 26.85
N GLU A 13 -16.71 24.66 25.99
CA GLU A 13 -15.64 23.99 25.23
C GLU A 13 -14.87 24.98 24.32
N SER A 14 -15.56 25.70 23.46
CA SER A 14 -14.93 26.66 22.54
C SER A 14 -14.20 27.78 23.27
N LYS A 15 -14.77 28.28 24.38
CA LYS A 15 -14.17 29.34 25.21
C LYS A 15 -12.84 28.88 25.82
N TRP A 16 -12.83 27.72 26.48
CA TRP A 16 -11.64 27.22 27.15
C TRP A 16 -10.58 26.76 26.17
N TYR A 17 -10.98 26.14 25.05
CA TYR A 17 -10.03 25.73 24.03
C TYR A 17 -9.32 26.96 23.41
N GLN A 18 -10.06 28.03 23.11
CA GLN A 18 -9.47 29.26 22.61
C GLN A 18 -8.53 29.90 23.65
N TYR A 19 -8.91 29.90 24.93
CA TYR A 19 -8.03 30.37 26.01
C TYR A 19 -6.70 29.60 26.06
N TRP A 20 -6.74 28.28 25.90
CA TRP A 20 -5.52 27.47 25.87
C TRP A 20 -4.64 27.81 24.67
N LEU A 21 -5.22 28.03 23.49
CA LEU A 21 -4.48 28.43 22.29
C LEU A 21 -3.84 29.83 22.45
N ASP A 22 -4.60 30.81 22.92
CA ASP A 22 -4.14 32.19 23.08
C ASP A 22 -2.97 32.29 24.10
N ASN A 23 -2.99 31.43 25.11
CA ASN A 23 -1.94 31.36 26.13
C ASN A 23 -0.85 30.31 25.78
N LYS A 24 -0.88 29.70 24.62
CA LYS A 24 0.09 28.71 24.13
C LYS A 24 0.39 27.58 25.13
N LEU A 25 -0.65 27.08 25.83
CA LEU A 25 -0.51 26.11 26.92
C LEU A 25 -0.07 24.72 26.41
N PHE A 26 -0.13 24.49 25.10
CA PHE A 26 0.27 23.24 24.46
C PHE A 26 1.65 23.31 23.79
N SER A 27 2.23 24.50 23.69
CA SER A 27 3.52 24.73 23.05
C SER A 27 4.65 24.15 23.87
N SER A 28 5.63 23.56 23.19
CA SER A 28 6.82 22.95 23.76
C SER A 28 8.08 23.49 23.09
N LYS A 29 9.10 23.75 23.92
CA LYS A 29 10.47 24.05 23.49
C LYS A 29 11.42 23.25 24.36
N PRO A 30 12.61 22.85 23.84
CA PRO A 30 13.62 22.22 24.67
C PRO A 30 13.91 23.03 25.93
N ASP A 31 13.89 22.38 27.10
CA ASP A 31 14.22 22.97 28.40
C ASP A 31 14.82 21.90 29.34
N GLY A 32 14.97 22.21 30.62
CA GLY A 32 15.57 21.29 31.60
C GLY A 32 14.65 20.17 32.09
N ARG A 33 13.38 20.10 31.66
CA ARG A 33 12.45 19.03 32.06
C ARG A 33 12.65 17.78 31.23
N GLU A 34 12.20 16.64 31.77
CA GLU A 34 12.11 15.40 31.00
C GLU A 34 11.12 15.55 29.83
N PRO A 35 11.55 15.29 28.58
CA PRO A 35 10.64 15.36 27.44
C PRO A 35 9.64 14.20 27.46
N TYR A 36 8.42 14.47 27.06
CA TYR A 36 7.42 13.47 26.72
C TYR A 36 6.87 13.78 25.33
N THR A 37 7.32 13.05 24.34
CA THR A 37 7.04 13.35 22.95
C THR A 37 6.10 12.32 22.34
N VAL A 38 5.04 12.80 21.70
CA VAL A 38 4.11 11.99 20.91
C VAL A 38 4.01 12.60 19.51
N VAL A 39 4.08 11.76 18.50
CA VAL A 39 3.83 12.14 17.10
C VAL A 39 2.51 11.53 16.64
N ILE A 40 1.65 12.36 16.08
CA ILE A 40 0.35 11.90 15.60
C ILE A 40 0.55 10.92 14.44
N PRO A 41 -0.19 9.81 14.33
CA PRO A 41 -0.37 9.14 13.05
C PRO A 41 -1.03 10.12 12.08
N PRO A 42 -0.31 10.66 11.07
CA PRO A 42 -0.82 11.76 10.28
C PRO A 42 -2.01 11.30 9.44
N PRO A 43 -3.23 11.85 9.65
CA PRO A 43 -4.38 11.45 8.87
C PRO A 43 -4.23 11.82 7.40
N ASN A 44 -4.67 10.92 6.52
CA ASN A 44 -4.69 11.13 5.08
C ASN A 44 -5.64 12.28 4.71
N VAL A 45 -5.20 13.20 3.83
CA VAL A 45 -6.03 14.32 3.33
C VAL A 45 -7.10 13.87 2.32
N THR A 46 -7.67 12.68 2.52
CA THR A 46 -8.68 12.05 1.63
C THR A 46 -10.12 12.35 2.04
N GLY A 47 -10.33 13.06 3.13
CA GLY A 47 -11.66 13.40 3.63
C GLY A 47 -11.65 13.86 5.08
N VAL A 48 -12.73 13.61 5.80
CA VAL A 48 -12.91 13.96 7.22
C VAL A 48 -12.53 12.77 8.12
N LEU A 49 -12.23 13.04 9.39
CA LEU A 49 -11.95 12.03 10.39
C LEU A 49 -13.16 11.12 10.64
N HIS A 50 -12.93 9.93 11.15
CA HIS A 50 -13.94 8.95 11.57
C HIS A 50 -13.70 8.51 13.02
N MET A 51 -14.60 7.66 13.58
CA MET A 51 -14.55 7.27 14.99
C MET A 51 -13.22 6.60 15.41
N GLY A 52 -12.54 5.89 14.52
CA GLY A 52 -11.20 5.35 14.80
C GLY A 52 -10.16 6.42 15.09
N HIS A 53 -10.22 7.55 14.38
CA HIS A 53 -9.36 8.71 14.67
C HIS A 53 -9.72 9.37 16.01
N MET A 54 -11.03 9.41 16.35
CA MET A 54 -11.47 9.94 17.66
C MET A 54 -10.89 9.12 18.80
N LEU A 55 -10.95 7.79 18.71
CA LEU A 55 -10.36 6.87 19.69
C LEU A 55 -8.85 7.10 19.81
N ASN A 56 -8.15 7.01 18.68
CA ASN A 56 -6.70 7.11 18.63
C ASN A 56 -6.18 8.42 19.23
N ASN A 57 -6.77 9.54 18.82
CA ASN A 57 -6.35 10.87 19.31
C ASN A 57 -6.78 11.13 20.76
N THR A 58 -7.89 10.54 21.23
CA THR A 58 -8.28 10.62 22.64
C THR A 58 -7.24 9.95 23.54
N ILE A 59 -6.76 8.76 23.15
CA ILE A 59 -5.72 8.05 23.92
C ILE A 59 -4.43 8.87 23.96
N GLN A 60 -3.96 9.38 22.81
CA GLN A 60 -2.78 10.24 22.75
C GLN A 60 -2.91 11.45 23.67
N ASP A 61 -4.06 12.14 23.61
CA ASP A 61 -4.30 13.33 24.43
C ASP A 61 -4.31 13.04 25.93
N ILE A 62 -4.87 11.89 26.35
CA ILE A 62 -4.83 11.45 27.75
C ILE A 62 -3.38 11.26 28.21
N LEU A 63 -2.55 10.58 27.44
CA LEU A 63 -1.13 10.36 27.77
C LEU A 63 -0.37 11.68 27.84
N VAL A 64 -0.58 12.57 26.88
CA VAL A 64 0.09 13.89 26.83
C VAL A 64 -0.35 14.79 28.00
N ARG A 65 -1.65 14.83 28.33
CA ARG A 65 -2.15 15.61 29.48
C ARG A 65 -1.63 15.06 30.80
N ARG A 66 -1.57 13.73 30.94
CA ARG A 66 -0.97 13.08 32.09
C ARG A 66 0.51 13.47 32.26
N ALA A 67 1.29 13.43 31.19
CA ALA A 67 2.69 13.83 31.24
C ALA A 67 2.88 15.30 31.69
N ARG A 68 2.01 16.22 31.23
CA ARG A 68 2.01 17.62 31.72
C ARG A 68 1.70 17.70 33.21
N MET A 69 0.74 16.92 33.71
CA MET A 69 0.41 16.87 35.15
C MET A 69 1.56 16.29 35.99
N GLU A 70 2.38 15.40 35.41
CA GLU A 70 3.60 14.86 36.02
C GLU A 70 4.80 15.85 35.95
N GLY A 71 4.60 17.03 35.36
CA GLY A 71 5.65 18.07 35.26
C GLY A 71 6.62 17.89 34.10
N LYS A 72 6.37 16.97 33.19
CA LYS A 72 7.20 16.75 32.00
C LYS A 72 6.97 17.85 30.94
N ASN A 73 7.95 18.01 30.06
CA ASN A 73 7.81 18.86 28.88
C ASN A 73 7.15 18.03 27.76
N ALA A 74 5.82 18.12 27.71
CA ALA A 74 5.04 17.33 26.76
C ALA A 74 4.94 18.03 25.39
N CYS A 75 5.40 17.36 24.35
CA CYS A 75 5.33 17.78 22.97
C CYS A 75 4.48 16.79 22.17
N TRP A 76 3.30 17.21 21.71
CA TRP A 76 2.46 16.41 20.81
C TRP A 76 2.37 17.09 19.45
N VAL A 77 3.04 16.51 18.45
CA VAL A 77 3.17 17.11 17.11
C VAL A 77 2.00 16.68 16.24
N PRO A 78 1.14 17.60 15.78
CA PRO A 78 0.07 17.31 14.83
C PRO A 78 0.58 17.35 13.39
N GLY A 79 -0.15 16.68 12.49
CA GLY A 79 0.15 16.75 11.06
C GLY A 79 -0.86 15.98 10.22
N THR A 80 -0.63 16.01 8.90
CA THR A 80 -1.44 15.29 7.90
C THR A 80 -0.54 14.62 6.86
N ASP A 81 -1.06 13.56 6.23
CA ASP A 81 -0.36 12.81 5.19
C ASP A 81 -0.96 13.11 3.81
N HIS A 82 -0.10 13.26 2.80
CA HIS A 82 -0.49 13.52 1.42
C HIS A 82 -1.18 12.32 0.75
N ALA A 83 -0.92 11.09 1.23
CA ALA A 83 -1.59 9.84 0.83
C ALA A 83 -1.68 9.65 -0.70
N SER A 84 -0.54 9.57 -1.36
CA SER A 84 -0.34 9.56 -2.83
C SER A 84 -1.51 9.02 -3.66
N ILE A 85 -1.69 7.71 -3.71
CA ILE A 85 -2.72 7.04 -4.54
C ILE A 85 -4.13 7.48 -4.14
N ALA A 86 -4.39 7.51 -2.82
CA ALA A 86 -5.73 7.75 -2.32
C ALA A 86 -6.20 9.18 -2.59
N THR A 87 -5.31 10.17 -2.45
CA THR A 87 -5.60 11.57 -2.74
C THR A 87 -5.69 11.80 -4.25
N GLU A 88 -4.78 11.27 -5.04
CA GLU A 88 -4.85 11.36 -6.50
C GLU A 88 -6.17 10.81 -7.04
N ALA A 89 -6.61 9.65 -6.57
CA ALA A 89 -7.90 9.08 -6.95
C ALA A 89 -9.10 9.99 -6.61
N LYS A 90 -9.06 10.70 -5.46
CA LYS A 90 -10.09 11.67 -5.08
C LYS A 90 -10.10 12.88 -6.00
N VAL A 91 -8.92 13.42 -6.34
CA VAL A 91 -8.78 14.55 -7.26
C VAL A 91 -9.26 14.18 -8.65
N VAL A 92 -8.86 13.01 -9.18
CA VAL A 92 -9.31 12.49 -10.47
C VAL A 92 -10.83 12.35 -10.50
N ASN A 93 -11.44 11.80 -9.45
CA ASN A 93 -12.90 11.67 -9.38
C ASN A 93 -13.60 13.04 -9.33
N ARG A 94 -13.06 14.02 -8.61
CA ARG A 94 -13.57 15.40 -8.57
C ARG A 94 -13.52 16.07 -9.95
N LEU A 95 -12.40 15.91 -10.66
CA LEU A 95 -12.22 16.42 -12.01
C LEU A 95 -13.19 15.75 -13.01
N ALA A 96 -13.37 14.43 -12.91
CA ALA A 96 -14.30 13.68 -13.76
C ALA A 96 -15.76 14.16 -13.59
N GLN A 97 -16.19 14.52 -12.37
CA GLN A 97 -17.50 15.12 -12.12
C GLN A 97 -17.66 16.50 -12.80
N GLN A 98 -16.55 17.17 -13.09
CA GLN A 98 -16.51 18.44 -13.82
C GLN A 98 -16.31 18.24 -15.33
N GLY A 99 -16.26 16.98 -15.81
CA GLY A 99 -16.03 16.63 -17.20
C GLY A 99 -14.57 16.72 -17.66
N ILE A 100 -13.61 16.83 -16.73
CA ILE A 100 -12.18 16.96 -17.01
C ILE A 100 -11.51 15.59 -16.77
N LYS A 101 -10.75 15.11 -17.75
CA LYS A 101 -9.92 13.90 -17.60
C LYS A 101 -8.50 14.29 -17.20
N LYS A 102 -7.84 13.47 -16.40
CA LYS A 102 -6.41 13.67 -16.05
C LYS A 102 -5.52 13.78 -17.29
N THR A 103 -5.83 13.01 -18.34
CA THR A 103 -5.12 13.01 -19.63
C THR A 103 -5.22 14.32 -20.41
N ASP A 104 -6.16 15.18 -20.07
CA ASP A 104 -6.35 16.48 -20.72
C ASP A 104 -5.49 17.58 -20.07
N LEU A 105 -4.81 17.26 -18.97
CA LEU A 105 -4.02 18.18 -18.16
C LEU A 105 -2.52 17.89 -18.26
N THR A 106 -1.71 18.93 -18.10
CA THR A 106 -0.29 18.77 -17.75
C THR A 106 -0.14 18.37 -16.29
N ARG A 107 1.05 17.87 -15.90
CA ARG A 107 1.36 17.55 -14.50
C ARG A 107 1.16 18.77 -13.59
N GLU A 108 1.64 19.92 -14.02
CA GLU A 108 1.58 21.17 -13.25
C GLU A 108 0.13 21.63 -13.03
N GLU A 109 -0.73 21.50 -14.02
CA GLU A 109 -2.15 21.80 -13.91
C GLU A 109 -2.85 20.84 -12.94
N PHE A 110 -2.58 19.54 -13.06
CA PHE A 110 -3.12 18.55 -12.14
C PHE A 110 -2.68 18.81 -10.70
N LEU A 111 -1.39 19.12 -10.48
CA LEU A 111 -0.86 19.40 -9.14
C LEU A 111 -1.53 20.61 -8.48
N LYS A 112 -1.97 21.64 -9.23
CA LYS A 112 -2.77 22.74 -8.67
C LYS A 112 -4.06 22.22 -8.04
N HIS A 113 -4.80 21.37 -8.77
CA HIS A 113 -6.02 20.75 -8.23
C HIS A 113 -5.76 19.86 -7.01
N ALA A 114 -4.64 19.16 -6.98
CA ALA A 114 -4.25 18.32 -5.85
C ALA A 114 -3.89 19.16 -4.61
N TRP A 115 -3.20 20.29 -4.79
CA TRP A 115 -2.92 21.23 -3.71
C TRP A 115 -4.19 21.92 -3.18
N ASP A 116 -5.12 22.33 -4.06
CA ASP A 116 -6.41 22.90 -3.65
C ASP A 116 -7.20 21.90 -2.80
N TRP A 117 -7.25 20.62 -3.23
CA TRP A 117 -7.84 19.54 -2.46
C TRP A 117 -7.22 19.39 -1.07
N THR A 118 -5.89 19.41 -1.01
CA THR A 118 -5.11 19.22 0.22
C THR A 118 -5.32 20.35 1.21
N HIS A 119 -5.34 21.61 0.75
CA HIS A 119 -5.61 22.76 1.60
C HIS A 119 -7.03 22.72 2.18
N GLU A 120 -8.02 22.34 1.36
CA GLU A 120 -9.41 22.21 1.79
C GLU A 120 -9.56 21.14 2.89
N HIS A 121 -9.13 19.91 2.60
CA HIS A 121 -9.36 18.76 3.49
C HIS A 121 -8.43 18.71 4.69
N GLY A 122 -7.17 19.12 4.55
CA GLY A 122 -6.25 19.25 5.67
C GLY A 122 -6.75 20.22 6.73
N GLY A 123 -7.30 21.35 6.30
CA GLY A 123 -7.92 22.32 7.20
C GLY A 123 -9.13 21.77 7.97
N ILE A 124 -9.96 20.94 7.34
CA ILE A 124 -11.10 20.26 7.99
C ILE A 124 -10.61 19.29 9.07
N ILE A 125 -9.63 18.46 8.75
CA ILE A 125 -9.05 17.48 9.69
C ILE A 125 -8.53 18.16 10.96
N LEU A 126 -7.74 19.22 10.81
CA LEU A 126 -7.18 19.94 11.94
C LEU A 126 -8.25 20.64 12.78
N LYS A 127 -9.34 21.14 12.16
CA LYS A 127 -10.50 21.66 12.90
C LYS A 127 -11.22 20.58 13.69
N GLN A 128 -11.39 19.38 13.13
CA GLN A 128 -12.03 18.28 13.84
C GLN A 128 -11.21 17.85 15.07
N LEU A 129 -9.87 17.80 14.96
CA LEU A 129 -8.99 17.51 16.10
C LEU A 129 -9.11 18.58 17.20
N ARG A 130 -9.19 19.85 16.83
CA ARG A 130 -9.42 20.94 17.81
C ARG A 130 -10.77 20.82 18.48
N LYS A 131 -11.81 20.47 17.73
CA LYS A 131 -13.16 20.25 18.30
C LYS A 131 -13.21 19.05 19.26
N LEU A 132 -12.39 18.01 19.00
CA LEU A 132 -12.22 16.90 19.94
C LEU A 132 -11.51 17.33 21.24
N GLY A 133 -10.87 18.48 21.26
CA GLY A 133 -10.11 18.98 22.42
C GLY A 133 -8.66 18.51 22.44
N ALA A 134 -8.10 18.08 21.31
CA ALA A 134 -6.72 17.60 21.22
C ALA A 134 -5.73 18.70 21.60
N SER A 135 -4.86 18.42 22.58
CA SER A 135 -3.89 19.37 23.14
C SER A 135 -2.53 19.31 22.42
N CYS A 136 -2.59 19.36 21.08
CA CYS A 136 -1.41 19.38 20.23
C CYS A 136 -0.65 20.71 20.30
N ASP A 137 0.66 20.67 20.09
CA ASP A 137 1.46 21.85 19.78
C ASP A 137 1.20 22.29 18.34
N TRP A 138 0.20 23.15 18.15
CA TRP A 138 -0.29 23.57 16.84
C TRP A 138 0.71 24.41 16.05
N ASP A 139 1.68 25.03 16.71
CA ASP A 139 2.76 25.78 16.07
C ASP A 139 3.70 24.83 15.29
N ARG A 140 3.67 23.52 15.62
CA ARG A 140 4.46 22.47 14.97
C ARG A 140 3.67 21.67 13.92
N THR A 141 2.50 22.15 13.52
CA THR A 141 1.69 21.44 12.51
C THR A 141 2.51 21.17 11.24
N ALA A 142 2.61 19.92 10.84
CA ALA A 142 3.41 19.47 9.70
C ALA A 142 2.58 18.75 8.65
N PHE A 143 3.10 18.71 7.43
CA PHE A 143 2.53 17.97 6.31
C PHE A 143 3.63 17.15 5.65
N THR A 144 3.35 15.89 5.32
CA THR A 144 4.37 14.98 4.76
C THR A 144 5.02 15.45 3.46
N MET A 145 4.38 16.39 2.74
CA MET A 145 4.93 17.03 1.52
C MET A 145 5.31 18.49 1.71
N ASP A 146 5.44 19.00 2.93
CA ASP A 146 6.03 20.32 3.12
C ASP A 146 7.54 20.32 2.75
N GLU A 147 8.11 21.50 2.62
CA GLU A 147 9.46 21.66 2.09
C GLU A 147 10.52 20.86 2.86
N THR A 148 10.53 20.97 4.20
CA THR A 148 11.53 20.29 5.04
C THR A 148 11.39 18.76 4.98
N ARG A 149 10.14 18.24 5.05
CA ARG A 149 9.89 16.80 4.93
C ARG A 149 10.21 16.28 3.53
N SER A 150 9.91 17.07 2.49
CA SER A 150 10.25 16.71 1.11
C SER A 150 11.76 16.62 0.90
N ARG A 151 12.53 17.58 1.41
CA ARG A 151 14.01 17.52 1.32
C ARG A 151 14.56 16.28 2.03
N ALA A 152 14.07 15.99 3.24
CA ALA A 152 14.48 14.79 3.99
C ALA A 152 14.20 13.49 3.19
N VAL A 153 13.04 13.37 2.54
CA VAL A 153 12.68 12.21 1.71
C VAL A 153 13.63 12.06 0.52
N ILE A 154 13.91 13.15 -0.18
CA ILE A 154 14.81 13.15 -1.34
C ILE A 154 16.24 12.82 -0.91
N HIS A 155 16.72 13.39 0.18
CA HIS A 155 18.02 13.08 0.76
C HIS A 155 18.16 11.59 1.09
N VAL A 156 17.17 11.01 1.78
CA VAL A 156 17.14 9.58 2.15
C VAL A 156 17.13 8.69 0.90
N PHE A 157 16.38 9.04 -0.13
CA PHE A 157 16.41 8.29 -1.39
C PHE A 157 17.81 8.28 -2.02
N CYS A 158 18.44 9.44 -2.10
CA CYS A 158 19.78 9.57 -2.67
C CYS A 158 20.85 8.84 -1.85
N ASP A 159 20.76 8.91 -0.51
CA ASP A 159 21.67 8.19 0.40
C ASP A 159 21.53 6.67 0.25
N LEU A 160 20.30 6.14 0.29
CA LEU A 160 20.06 4.71 0.12
C LEU A 160 20.43 4.20 -1.28
N TYR A 161 20.28 5.03 -2.31
CA TYR A 161 20.77 4.69 -3.64
C TYR A 161 22.29 4.63 -3.68
N LYS A 162 23.01 5.60 -3.11
CA LYS A 162 24.48 5.59 -2.98
C LYS A 162 24.99 4.38 -2.19
N LYS A 163 24.26 3.93 -1.18
CA LYS A 163 24.52 2.70 -0.41
C LYS A 163 24.23 1.41 -1.19
N GLY A 164 23.62 1.49 -2.38
CA GLY A 164 23.22 0.33 -3.19
C GLY A 164 22.02 -0.44 -2.64
N LEU A 165 21.26 0.17 -1.70
CA LEU A 165 20.03 -0.37 -1.13
C LEU A 165 18.81 -0.07 -2.00
N ILE A 166 18.80 1.04 -2.72
CA ILE A 166 17.79 1.34 -3.75
C ILE A 166 18.35 0.93 -5.12
N TYR A 167 17.52 0.26 -5.91
CA TYR A 167 17.84 -0.11 -7.29
C TYR A 167 16.61 -0.01 -8.19
N ARG A 168 16.86 0.11 -9.51
CA ARG A 168 15.85 0.08 -10.55
C ARG A 168 15.95 -1.23 -11.33
N GLY A 169 14.84 -1.92 -11.51
CA GLY A 169 14.86 -3.21 -12.20
C GLY A 169 13.48 -3.68 -12.67
N VAL A 170 13.48 -4.66 -13.58
CA VAL A 170 12.26 -5.34 -14.03
C VAL A 170 11.94 -6.46 -13.06
N ARG A 171 10.73 -6.42 -12.49
CA ARG A 171 10.21 -7.49 -11.63
C ARG A 171 8.70 -7.68 -11.86
N MET A 172 8.20 -8.83 -11.47
CA MET A 172 6.76 -9.04 -11.33
C MET A 172 6.26 -8.23 -10.14
N VAL A 173 5.32 -7.32 -10.39
CA VAL A 173 4.70 -6.47 -9.37
C VAL A 173 3.19 -6.69 -9.34
N ASN A 174 2.56 -6.32 -8.23
CA ASN A 174 1.12 -6.19 -8.15
C ASN A 174 0.71 -4.88 -8.85
N TRP A 175 -0.10 -4.98 -9.88
CA TRP A 175 -0.53 -3.84 -10.68
C TRP A 175 -2.01 -3.53 -10.44
N ASP A 176 -2.33 -2.29 -10.15
CA ASP A 176 -3.71 -1.78 -10.10
C ASP A 176 -4.10 -1.23 -11.46
N PRO A 177 -4.92 -1.93 -12.25
CA PRO A 177 -5.26 -1.49 -13.61
C PRO A 177 -6.21 -0.29 -13.64
N LYS A 178 -6.92 0.00 -12.55
CA LYS A 178 -7.80 1.17 -12.45
C LYS A 178 -7.02 2.44 -12.10
N ALA A 179 -6.10 2.34 -11.17
CA ALA A 179 -5.18 3.43 -10.82
C ALA A 179 -3.98 3.51 -11.77
N GLN A 180 -3.73 2.47 -12.58
CA GLN A 180 -2.59 2.32 -13.49
C GLN A 180 -1.25 2.54 -12.79
N THR A 181 -1.06 1.87 -11.67
CA THR A 181 0.15 1.99 -10.85
C THR A 181 0.51 0.67 -10.16
N ALA A 182 1.80 0.50 -9.87
CA ALA A 182 2.28 -0.58 -9.03
C ALA A 182 1.84 -0.40 -7.58
N LEU A 183 1.67 -1.52 -6.90
CA LEU A 183 1.35 -1.63 -5.47
C LEU A 183 2.45 -2.42 -4.76
N SER A 184 2.65 -2.15 -3.47
CA SER A 184 3.40 -3.06 -2.60
C SER A 184 2.55 -4.28 -2.20
N ASP A 185 3.18 -5.34 -1.72
CA ASP A 185 2.47 -6.57 -1.32
C ASP A 185 1.44 -6.31 -0.21
N GLU A 186 1.73 -5.38 0.69
CA GLU A 186 0.86 -4.99 1.81
C GLU A 186 -0.41 -4.25 1.37
N GLU A 187 -0.40 -3.61 0.19
CA GLU A 187 -1.57 -2.90 -0.38
C GLU A 187 -2.56 -3.84 -1.09
N VAL A 188 -2.29 -5.15 -1.09
CA VAL A 188 -3.16 -6.16 -1.68
C VAL A 188 -3.99 -6.86 -0.60
N ILE A 189 -5.32 -6.75 -0.71
CA ILE A 189 -6.27 -7.42 0.20
C ILE A 189 -6.80 -8.67 -0.48
N TYR A 190 -6.58 -9.83 0.11
CA TYR A 190 -7.12 -11.09 -0.39
C TYR A 190 -8.54 -11.31 0.10
N LYS A 191 -9.46 -11.55 -0.84
CA LYS A 191 -10.87 -11.86 -0.58
C LYS A 191 -11.23 -13.22 -1.09
N ASP A 192 -12.12 -13.90 -0.38
CA ASP A 192 -12.75 -15.13 -0.86
C ASP A 192 -13.76 -14.78 -1.94
N GLU A 193 -13.55 -15.30 -3.16
CA GLU A 193 -14.39 -15.07 -4.33
C GLU A 193 -15.00 -16.39 -4.83
N HIS A 194 -16.29 -16.33 -5.16
CA HIS A 194 -16.98 -17.40 -5.86
C HIS A 194 -16.71 -17.25 -7.35
N SER A 195 -15.79 -18.06 -7.86
CA SER A 195 -15.38 -18.06 -9.26
C SER A 195 -15.73 -19.38 -9.95
N LYS A 196 -15.26 -19.54 -11.17
CA LYS A 196 -15.38 -20.76 -11.94
C LYS A 196 -13.99 -21.34 -12.21
N LEU A 197 -13.90 -22.67 -12.23
CA LEU A 197 -12.74 -23.39 -12.71
C LEU A 197 -13.07 -23.95 -14.08
N TYR A 198 -12.32 -23.52 -15.08
CA TYR A 198 -12.50 -23.87 -16.48
C TYR A 198 -11.52 -24.95 -16.86
N HIS A 199 -12.01 -26.08 -17.36
CA HIS A 199 -11.20 -27.19 -17.82
C HIS A 199 -11.11 -27.14 -19.35
N LEU A 200 -9.92 -26.84 -19.86
CA LEU A 200 -9.66 -26.54 -21.27
C LEU A 200 -8.90 -27.66 -21.96
N LYS A 201 -9.24 -27.94 -23.20
CA LYS A 201 -8.59 -28.95 -24.03
C LYS A 201 -7.43 -28.35 -24.82
N TYR A 202 -6.22 -28.83 -24.58
CA TYR A 202 -5.01 -28.49 -25.33
C TYR A 202 -4.64 -29.71 -26.21
N TYR A 203 -4.92 -29.65 -27.50
CA TYR A 203 -4.65 -30.75 -28.40
C TYR A 203 -3.15 -30.91 -28.67
N VAL A 204 -2.70 -32.14 -28.70
CA VAL A 204 -1.33 -32.48 -29.11
C VAL A 204 -1.15 -32.16 -30.59
N VAL A 205 -0.02 -31.58 -30.97
CA VAL A 205 0.29 -31.22 -32.35
C VAL A 205 0.37 -32.50 -33.22
N GLU A 206 -0.18 -32.46 -34.44
CA GLU A 206 -0.31 -33.60 -35.33
C GLU A 206 1.01 -34.38 -35.55
N LYS A 207 2.13 -33.66 -35.71
CA LYS A 207 3.47 -34.27 -35.87
C LYS A 207 3.91 -35.14 -34.67
N ASP A 208 3.42 -34.83 -33.47
CA ASP A 208 3.76 -35.52 -32.22
C ASP A 208 2.78 -36.68 -31.92
N CYS A 209 1.64 -36.74 -32.60
CA CYS A 209 0.62 -37.78 -32.39
C CYS A 209 1.10 -39.19 -32.73
N GLN A 210 2.02 -39.35 -33.69
CA GLN A 210 2.58 -40.66 -34.08
C GLN A 210 3.47 -41.27 -32.99
N GLN A 211 3.90 -40.51 -32.00
CA GLN A 211 4.77 -40.95 -30.91
C GLN A 211 4.00 -41.10 -29.59
N VAL A 212 2.68 -41.06 -29.62
CA VAL A 212 1.84 -41.18 -28.43
C VAL A 212 1.69 -42.66 -28.07
N ASP A 213 2.01 -43.01 -26.83
CA ASP A 213 1.75 -44.32 -26.26
C ASP A 213 0.26 -44.42 -25.91
N GLU A 214 -0.50 -45.09 -26.79
CA GLU A 214 -1.96 -45.18 -26.67
C GLU A 214 -2.45 -45.87 -25.40
N GLU A 215 -1.63 -46.72 -24.77
CA GLU A 215 -2.00 -47.42 -23.52
C GLU A 215 -2.04 -46.49 -22.33
N ASN A 216 -1.32 -45.35 -22.41
CA ASN A 216 -1.21 -44.37 -21.32
C ASN A 216 -1.98 -43.07 -21.59
N VAL A 217 -2.67 -42.95 -22.72
CA VAL A 217 -3.46 -41.73 -23.04
C VAL A 217 -4.79 -41.75 -22.32
N ILE A 218 -5.06 -40.67 -21.59
CA ILE A 218 -6.30 -40.50 -20.81
C ILE A 218 -7.40 -39.82 -21.64
N HIS A 219 -7.02 -38.90 -22.55
CA HIS A 219 -7.97 -38.05 -23.27
C HIS A 219 -7.76 -38.09 -24.77
N LYS A 220 -8.78 -38.59 -25.47
CA LYS A 220 -8.86 -38.67 -26.93
C LYS A 220 -10.30 -38.42 -27.37
N ASP A 221 -10.48 -37.64 -28.41
CA ASP A 221 -11.76 -37.49 -29.11
C ASP A 221 -11.57 -37.52 -30.65
N GLU A 222 -12.61 -37.15 -31.41
CA GLU A 222 -12.56 -37.15 -32.87
C GLU A 222 -11.52 -36.20 -33.46
N LYS A 223 -11.12 -35.14 -32.72
CA LYS A 223 -10.10 -34.18 -33.12
C LYS A 223 -8.67 -34.62 -32.80
N GLY A 224 -8.48 -35.62 -31.95
CA GLY A 224 -7.16 -36.16 -31.59
C GLY A 224 -6.93 -36.32 -30.10
N TYR A 225 -5.65 -36.39 -29.72
CA TYR A 225 -5.21 -36.48 -28.33
C TYR A 225 -5.13 -35.11 -27.71
N TYR A 226 -5.58 -34.95 -26.46
CA TYR A 226 -5.53 -33.68 -25.77
C TYR A 226 -5.17 -33.83 -24.29
N ALA A 227 -4.55 -32.77 -23.72
CA ALA A 227 -4.38 -32.59 -22.30
C ALA A 227 -5.48 -31.67 -21.77
N VAL A 228 -5.83 -31.80 -20.49
CA VAL A 228 -6.81 -30.94 -19.82
C VAL A 228 -6.09 -30.04 -18.86
N VAL A 229 -6.25 -28.72 -19.01
CA VAL A 229 -5.76 -27.69 -18.12
C VAL A 229 -6.92 -27.09 -17.35
N ALA A 230 -6.80 -26.98 -16.03
CA ALA A 230 -7.78 -26.31 -15.18
C ALA A 230 -7.30 -24.90 -14.80
N THR A 231 -8.09 -23.87 -15.07
CA THR A 231 -7.74 -22.47 -14.78
C THR A 231 -8.96 -21.66 -14.30
N THR A 232 -8.72 -20.74 -13.37
CA THR A 232 -9.72 -19.71 -12.98
C THR A 232 -9.65 -18.46 -13.87
N ARG A 233 -8.62 -18.38 -14.75
CA ARG A 233 -8.31 -17.21 -15.58
C ARG A 233 -8.20 -17.59 -17.06
N PRO A 234 -9.30 -18.01 -17.72
CA PRO A 234 -9.25 -18.44 -19.12
C PRO A 234 -8.82 -17.31 -20.08
N GLU A 235 -9.00 -16.03 -19.70
CA GLU A 235 -8.54 -14.87 -20.47
C GLU A 235 -7.01 -14.83 -20.65
N THR A 236 -6.24 -15.49 -19.77
CA THR A 236 -4.77 -15.43 -19.85
C THR A 236 -4.15 -16.44 -20.79
N ILE A 237 -4.93 -17.39 -21.35
CA ILE A 237 -4.39 -18.42 -22.27
C ILE A 237 -3.70 -17.81 -23.51
N MET A 238 -4.11 -16.61 -23.90
CA MET A 238 -3.50 -15.88 -25.03
C MET A 238 -2.02 -15.56 -24.79
N GLY A 239 -1.57 -15.58 -23.54
CA GLY A 239 -0.17 -15.39 -23.12
C GLY A 239 0.59 -16.67 -22.79
N ASP A 240 -0.02 -17.87 -22.97
CA ASP A 240 0.62 -19.13 -22.65
C ASP A 240 1.82 -19.38 -23.56
N SER A 241 2.96 -19.75 -22.97
CA SER A 241 4.19 -20.06 -23.69
C SER A 241 4.69 -21.50 -23.46
N ALA A 242 4.12 -22.24 -22.52
CA ALA A 242 4.35 -23.65 -22.30
C ALA A 242 3.18 -24.31 -21.56
N MET A 243 3.13 -25.65 -21.61
CA MET A 243 2.42 -26.48 -20.65
C MET A 243 3.45 -27.16 -19.76
N CYS A 244 3.21 -27.23 -18.45
CA CYS A 244 4.11 -27.88 -17.51
C CYS A 244 3.46 -29.12 -16.91
N ILE A 245 4.22 -30.23 -16.83
CA ILE A 245 3.84 -31.46 -16.15
C ILE A 245 4.90 -31.85 -15.13
N ASN A 246 4.52 -32.62 -14.13
CA ASN A 246 5.50 -33.19 -13.20
C ASN A 246 6.14 -34.43 -13.86
N PRO A 247 7.49 -34.55 -13.90
CA PRO A 247 8.18 -35.71 -14.51
C PRO A 247 7.84 -37.07 -13.85
N GLU A 248 7.34 -37.05 -12.60
CA GLU A 248 6.96 -38.26 -11.85
C GLU A 248 5.45 -38.59 -11.94
N ASP A 249 4.65 -37.71 -12.57
CA ASP A 249 3.22 -37.93 -12.74
C ASP A 249 2.92 -38.94 -13.86
N LYS A 250 2.71 -40.19 -13.48
CA LYS A 250 2.42 -41.28 -14.40
C LYS A 250 1.22 -41.06 -15.32
N LYS A 251 0.26 -40.17 -14.91
CA LYS A 251 -0.94 -39.85 -15.71
C LYS A 251 -0.60 -39.00 -16.92
N ASN A 252 0.40 -38.11 -16.80
CA ASN A 252 0.72 -37.11 -17.80
C ASN A 252 2.08 -37.34 -18.50
N THR A 253 2.87 -38.36 -18.14
CA THR A 253 4.17 -38.64 -18.75
C THR A 253 4.10 -38.91 -20.25
N TRP A 254 2.94 -39.32 -20.78
CA TRP A 254 2.71 -39.48 -22.21
C TRP A 254 2.84 -38.17 -23.00
N LEU A 255 2.74 -37.03 -22.36
CA LEU A 255 2.93 -35.68 -22.93
C LEU A 255 4.41 -35.29 -23.04
N LYS A 256 5.31 -36.02 -22.42
CA LYS A 256 6.73 -35.71 -22.36
C LYS A 256 7.34 -35.50 -23.75
N GLY A 257 8.03 -34.39 -23.95
CA GLY A 257 8.70 -34.03 -25.21
C GLY A 257 7.75 -33.67 -26.36
N LYS A 258 6.48 -33.48 -26.08
CA LYS A 258 5.46 -33.12 -27.09
C LYS A 258 5.17 -31.60 -27.07
N HIS A 259 4.42 -31.20 -28.08
CA HIS A 259 3.87 -29.83 -28.17
C HIS A 259 2.34 -29.91 -28.16
N VAL A 260 1.74 -28.85 -27.63
CA VAL A 260 0.29 -28.72 -27.60
C VAL A 260 -0.13 -27.36 -28.21
N ILE A 261 -1.39 -27.28 -28.62
CA ILE A 261 -1.97 -26.10 -29.26
C ILE A 261 -2.78 -25.34 -28.22
N VAL A 262 -2.46 -24.04 -28.04
CA VAL A 262 -3.25 -23.15 -27.21
C VAL A 262 -4.65 -22.98 -27.80
N PRO A 263 -5.73 -23.26 -27.05
CA PRO A 263 -7.10 -23.16 -27.51
C PRO A 263 -7.42 -21.76 -28.08
N LEU A 264 -8.18 -21.70 -29.18
CA LEU A 264 -8.57 -20.49 -29.93
C LEU A 264 -7.40 -19.72 -30.56
N VAL A 265 -6.28 -19.59 -29.89
CA VAL A 265 -5.09 -18.86 -30.34
C VAL A 265 -4.35 -19.61 -31.45
N ASN A 266 -4.45 -20.94 -31.44
CA ASN A 266 -3.79 -21.85 -32.40
C ASN A 266 -2.25 -21.75 -32.39
N ARG A 267 -1.66 -21.27 -31.30
CA ARG A 267 -0.20 -21.26 -31.11
C ARG A 267 0.29 -22.58 -30.57
N GLU A 268 1.33 -23.13 -31.21
CA GLU A 268 2.05 -24.30 -30.73
C GLU A 268 2.98 -23.93 -29.58
N ILE A 269 2.90 -24.66 -28.46
CA ILE A 269 3.73 -24.46 -27.27
C ILE A 269 4.33 -25.80 -26.80
N PRO A 270 5.55 -25.82 -26.23
CA PRO A 270 6.17 -27.04 -25.73
C PRO A 270 5.53 -27.51 -24.42
N VAL A 271 5.60 -28.82 -24.18
CA VAL A 271 5.38 -29.38 -22.84
C VAL A 271 6.73 -29.46 -22.13
N ILE A 272 6.86 -28.75 -21.02
CA ILE A 272 8.03 -28.76 -20.14
C ILE A 272 7.79 -29.63 -18.91
N GLU A 273 8.87 -30.04 -18.26
CA GLU A 273 8.83 -30.88 -17.06
C GLU A 273 9.38 -30.10 -15.86
N ASP A 274 8.60 -30.03 -14.78
CA ASP A 274 9.04 -29.43 -13.54
C ASP A 274 8.33 -30.02 -12.31
N THR A 275 9.08 -30.25 -11.23
CA THR A 275 8.56 -30.74 -9.95
C THR A 275 7.66 -29.74 -9.23
N TYR A 276 7.60 -28.50 -9.71
CA TYR A 276 6.68 -27.48 -9.21
C TYR A 276 5.21 -27.90 -9.34
N VAL A 277 4.85 -28.66 -10.39
CA VAL A 277 3.48 -29.13 -10.59
C VAL A 277 3.14 -30.21 -9.56
N ASP A 278 2.11 -29.94 -8.75
CA ASP A 278 1.61 -30.90 -7.76
C ASP A 278 0.81 -32.01 -8.45
N ILE A 279 1.25 -33.25 -8.28
CA ILE A 279 0.64 -34.46 -8.89
C ILE A 279 -0.78 -34.71 -8.36
N GLU A 280 -1.03 -34.37 -7.12
CA GLU A 280 -2.31 -34.58 -6.43
C GLU A 280 -3.34 -33.45 -6.67
N PHE A 281 -2.88 -32.33 -7.25
CA PHE A 281 -3.75 -31.17 -7.46
C PHE A 281 -4.21 -31.04 -8.91
N GLY A 282 -5.54 -30.92 -9.10
CA GLY A 282 -6.16 -30.63 -10.40
C GLY A 282 -5.95 -31.74 -11.44
N THR A 283 -5.53 -31.35 -12.65
CA THR A 283 -5.31 -32.24 -13.78
C THR A 283 -3.88 -32.75 -13.89
N GLY A 284 -2.94 -32.20 -13.11
CA GLY A 284 -1.50 -32.45 -13.27
C GLY A 284 -0.88 -31.76 -14.50
N CYS A 285 -1.66 -31.01 -15.28
CA CYS A 285 -1.19 -30.19 -16.39
C CYS A 285 -1.39 -28.69 -16.05
N LEU A 286 -0.29 -27.95 -15.97
CA LEU A 286 -0.29 -26.53 -15.69
C LEU A 286 -0.01 -25.73 -16.97
N LYS A 287 -0.88 -24.78 -17.32
CA LYS A 287 -0.54 -23.78 -18.33
C LYS A 287 0.47 -22.80 -17.74
N VAL A 288 1.44 -22.36 -18.51
CA VAL A 288 2.49 -21.44 -18.06
C VAL A 288 2.37 -20.11 -18.82
N THR A 289 2.03 -19.05 -18.07
CA THR A 289 1.83 -17.70 -18.59
C THR A 289 2.80 -16.73 -17.90
N PRO A 290 4.06 -16.66 -18.30
CA PRO A 290 5.13 -15.96 -17.55
C PRO A 290 4.89 -14.47 -17.31
N ALA A 291 4.05 -13.81 -18.11
CA ALA A 291 3.74 -12.39 -17.96
C ALA A 291 2.68 -12.11 -16.88
N HIS A 292 1.88 -13.09 -16.45
CA HIS A 292 0.65 -12.84 -15.69
C HIS A 292 0.49 -13.70 -14.43
N ASP A 293 1.52 -14.43 -14.04
CA ASP A 293 1.59 -15.17 -12.78
C ASP A 293 3.03 -15.21 -12.28
N ILE A 294 3.22 -15.01 -10.96
CA ILE A 294 4.56 -14.93 -10.36
C ILE A 294 5.30 -16.28 -10.40
N ASN A 295 4.58 -17.38 -10.24
CA ASN A 295 5.17 -18.72 -10.27
C ASN A 295 5.46 -19.13 -11.72
N ASP A 296 4.56 -18.82 -12.64
CA ASP A 296 4.76 -19.04 -14.08
C ASP A 296 5.94 -18.21 -14.60
N HIS A 297 6.16 -17.00 -14.06
CA HIS A 297 7.33 -16.20 -14.38
C HIS A 297 8.63 -16.88 -13.94
N ALA A 298 8.66 -17.45 -12.74
CA ALA A 298 9.82 -18.21 -12.26
C ALA A 298 10.09 -19.45 -13.13
N LEU A 299 9.06 -20.19 -13.52
CA LEU A 299 9.16 -21.27 -14.49
C LEU A 299 9.67 -20.78 -15.85
N GLY A 300 9.16 -19.65 -16.31
CA GLY A 300 9.58 -19.01 -17.55
C GLY A 300 11.07 -18.69 -17.58
N LEU A 301 11.61 -18.12 -16.51
CA LEU A 301 13.05 -17.85 -16.36
C LEU A 301 13.87 -19.16 -16.33
N LYS A 302 13.42 -20.16 -15.57
CA LYS A 302 14.10 -21.44 -15.41
C LYS A 302 14.20 -22.21 -16.72
N HIS A 303 13.15 -22.17 -17.53
CA HIS A 303 13.02 -22.95 -18.78
C HIS A 303 13.25 -22.09 -20.05
N GLY A 304 13.60 -20.80 -19.92
CA GLY A 304 13.86 -19.93 -21.07
C GLY A 304 12.64 -19.66 -21.95
N LEU A 305 11.44 -19.58 -21.36
CA LEU A 305 10.20 -19.40 -22.09
C LEU A 305 9.99 -17.93 -22.53
N GLU A 306 9.26 -17.76 -23.62
CA GLU A 306 8.82 -16.45 -24.07
C GLU A 306 7.83 -15.83 -23.05
N THR A 307 7.96 -14.53 -22.85
CA THR A 307 7.06 -13.76 -21.99
C THR A 307 6.16 -12.88 -22.86
N ILE A 308 4.87 -13.21 -22.92
CA ILE A 308 3.88 -12.55 -23.76
C ILE A 308 2.93 -11.73 -22.88
N ASP A 309 3.13 -10.41 -22.82
CA ASP A 309 2.27 -9.51 -22.04
C ASP A 309 1.00 -9.15 -22.83
N ILE A 310 -0.11 -9.75 -22.41
CA ILE A 310 -1.41 -9.57 -23.08
C ILE A 310 -2.30 -8.48 -22.50
N PHE A 311 -1.83 -7.76 -21.48
CA PHE A 311 -2.61 -6.69 -20.85
C PHE A 311 -1.94 -5.32 -20.99
N ASN A 312 -2.73 -4.32 -21.38
CA ASN A 312 -2.39 -2.92 -21.26
C ASN A 312 -2.44 -2.48 -19.79
N ASP A 313 -1.87 -1.33 -19.48
CA ASP A 313 -1.81 -0.78 -18.11
C ASP A 313 -3.20 -0.57 -17.49
N ASN A 314 -4.21 -0.27 -18.30
CA ASN A 314 -5.60 -0.10 -17.86
C ASN A 314 -6.39 -1.42 -17.74
N GLY A 315 -5.76 -2.57 -17.93
CA GLY A 315 -6.39 -3.89 -17.85
C GLY A 315 -7.17 -4.32 -19.08
N THR A 316 -7.08 -3.58 -20.18
CA THR A 316 -7.61 -4.04 -21.49
C THR A 316 -6.62 -4.99 -22.16
N ILE A 317 -7.12 -5.82 -23.09
CA ILE A 317 -6.29 -6.74 -23.84
C ILE A 317 -5.38 -5.97 -24.81
N SER A 318 -4.09 -6.33 -24.84
CA SER A 318 -3.08 -5.76 -25.72
C SER A 318 -3.08 -6.42 -27.10
N GLU A 319 -2.39 -5.81 -28.07
CA GLU A 319 -2.20 -6.37 -29.41
C GLU A 319 -1.44 -7.70 -29.39
N ALA A 320 -0.58 -7.93 -28.40
CA ALA A 320 0.19 -9.18 -28.27
C ALA A 320 -0.71 -10.42 -28.05
N ALA A 321 -1.92 -10.24 -27.56
CA ALA A 321 -2.89 -11.32 -27.39
C ALA A 321 -3.44 -11.86 -28.71
N GLY A 322 -3.50 -11.06 -29.76
CA GLY A 322 -4.05 -11.40 -31.08
C GLY A 322 -5.57 -11.55 -31.14
N LEU A 323 -6.24 -11.75 -30.01
CA LEU A 323 -7.70 -11.88 -29.88
C LEU A 323 -8.21 -10.88 -28.84
N TYR A 324 -9.45 -10.41 -28.99
CA TYR A 324 -10.15 -9.51 -28.05
C TYR A 324 -9.44 -8.18 -27.76
N VAL A 325 -8.57 -7.71 -28.64
CA VAL A 325 -7.76 -6.50 -28.47
C VAL A 325 -8.65 -5.29 -28.10
N GLY A 326 -8.25 -4.58 -27.05
CA GLY A 326 -8.95 -3.41 -26.53
C GLY A 326 -10.14 -3.69 -25.62
N MET A 327 -10.58 -4.96 -25.46
CA MET A 327 -11.64 -5.33 -24.52
C MET A 327 -11.12 -5.38 -23.08
N ASP A 328 -11.99 -5.09 -22.10
CA ASP A 328 -11.67 -5.28 -20.69
C ASP A 328 -11.45 -6.77 -20.35
N ARG A 329 -10.44 -7.07 -19.56
CA ARG A 329 -10.05 -8.45 -19.19
C ARG A 329 -11.18 -9.26 -18.52
N MET A 330 -12.03 -8.61 -17.73
CA MET A 330 -13.15 -9.29 -17.04
C MET A 330 -14.29 -9.62 -18.01
N ASP A 331 -14.49 -8.80 -19.03
CA ASP A 331 -15.46 -9.08 -20.09
C ASP A 331 -14.92 -10.16 -21.04
N VAL A 332 -13.61 -10.14 -21.33
CA VAL A 332 -12.95 -11.21 -22.08
C VAL A 332 -13.04 -12.54 -21.36
N ARG A 333 -12.90 -12.62 -20.03
CA ARG A 333 -13.10 -13.86 -19.26
C ARG A 333 -14.45 -14.51 -19.52
N LYS A 334 -15.51 -13.69 -19.63
CA LYS A 334 -16.85 -14.17 -19.96
C LYS A 334 -16.96 -14.61 -21.42
N GLN A 335 -16.47 -13.76 -22.33
CA GLN A 335 -16.59 -14.02 -23.77
C GLN A 335 -15.76 -15.24 -24.21
N ILE A 336 -14.50 -15.35 -23.78
CA ILE A 336 -13.62 -16.47 -24.13
C ILE A 336 -14.18 -17.81 -23.61
N SER A 337 -14.85 -17.82 -22.46
CA SER A 337 -15.53 -19.00 -21.94
C SER A 337 -16.63 -19.50 -22.91
N ILE A 338 -17.41 -18.59 -23.47
CA ILE A 338 -18.45 -18.91 -24.47
C ILE A 338 -17.80 -19.43 -25.75
N ASP A 339 -16.78 -18.76 -26.24
CA ASP A 339 -16.10 -19.12 -27.50
C ASP A 339 -15.41 -20.49 -27.40
N LEU A 340 -14.78 -20.78 -26.24
CA LEU A 340 -14.21 -22.11 -25.95
C LEU A 340 -15.26 -23.21 -25.94
N GLN A 341 -16.44 -22.97 -25.36
CA GLN A 341 -17.56 -23.92 -25.39
C GLN A 341 -18.06 -24.15 -26.81
N ASN A 342 -18.29 -23.08 -27.57
CA ASN A 342 -18.77 -23.14 -28.95
C ASN A 342 -17.79 -23.87 -29.88
N ALA A 343 -16.48 -23.77 -29.64
CA ALA A 343 -15.43 -24.44 -30.39
C ALA A 343 -15.22 -25.90 -29.94
N GLY A 344 -15.89 -26.36 -28.89
CA GLY A 344 -15.70 -27.69 -28.30
C GLY A 344 -14.35 -27.88 -27.64
N LEU A 345 -13.75 -26.79 -27.16
CA LEU A 345 -12.44 -26.72 -26.49
C LEU A 345 -12.55 -26.65 -24.95
N MET A 346 -13.77 -26.70 -24.44
CA MET A 346 -14.10 -26.72 -23.02
C MET A 346 -14.54 -28.13 -22.63
N GLU A 347 -13.84 -28.76 -21.68
CA GLU A 347 -14.21 -30.06 -21.14
C GLU A 347 -15.36 -29.94 -20.13
N LYS A 348 -15.20 -29.05 -19.15
CA LYS A 348 -16.21 -28.75 -18.13
C LYS A 348 -15.96 -27.38 -17.48
N ILE A 349 -16.97 -26.88 -16.79
CA ILE A 349 -16.89 -25.73 -15.89
C ILE A 349 -17.47 -26.16 -14.54
N GLU A 350 -16.80 -25.81 -13.46
CA GLU A 350 -17.27 -26.08 -12.11
C GLU A 350 -17.15 -24.84 -11.21
N ASP A 351 -17.98 -24.78 -10.17
CA ASP A 351 -17.90 -23.74 -9.17
C ASP A 351 -16.63 -23.89 -8.35
N TYR A 352 -15.93 -22.79 -8.12
CA TYR A 352 -14.67 -22.81 -7.42
C TYR A 352 -14.53 -21.59 -6.51
N ASN A 353 -14.14 -21.83 -5.26
CA ASN A 353 -13.85 -20.75 -4.31
C ASN A 353 -12.35 -20.56 -4.23
N ASN A 354 -11.89 -19.35 -4.49
CA ASN A 354 -10.48 -19.00 -4.41
C ASN A 354 -10.27 -17.65 -3.75
N LYS A 355 -9.07 -17.41 -3.30
CA LYS A 355 -8.66 -16.08 -2.81
C LYS A 355 -8.11 -15.25 -3.95
N VAL A 356 -8.70 -14.08 -4.15
CA VAL A 356 -8.28 -13.12 -5.18
C VAL A 356 -7.73 -11.86 -4.50
N GLY A 357 -6.58 -11.39 -4.96
CA GLY A 357 -5.97 -10.14 -4.51
C GLY A 357 -6.69 -8.93 -5.11
N PHE A 358 -7.04 -7.98 -4.27
CA PHE A 358 -7.68 -6.71 -4.62
C PHE A 358 -6.81 -5.53 -4.19
N SER A 359 -6.78 -4.48 -4.98
CA SER A 359 -6.22 -3.21 -4.55
C SER A 359 -7.01 -2.65 -3.36
N GLU A 360 -6.32 -2.35 -2.27
CA GLU A 360 -6.94 -1.73 -1.09
C GLU A 360 -7.63 -0.39 -1.43
N ARG A 361 -7.07 0.34 -2.39
CA ARG A 361 -7.49 1.71 -2.71
C ARG A 361 -8.62 1.80 -3.71
N THR A 362 -8.58 0.98 -4.76
CA THR A 362 -9.55 1.03 -5.86
C THR A 362 -10.58 -0.08 -5.81
N ASN A 363 -10.32 -1.10 -4.97
CA ASN A 363 -11.17 -2.28 -4.81
C ASN A 363 -11.41 -3.06 -6.11
N VAL A 364 -10.40 -3.12 -6.98
CA VAL A 364 -10.41 -3.95 -8.19
C VAL A 364 -9.42 -5.11 -8.05
N PRO A 365 -9.64 -6.25 -8.71
CA PRO A 365 -8.64 -7.31 -8.77
C PRO A 365 -7.33 -6.79 -9.35
N ILE A 366 -6.22 -7.09 -8.66
CA ILE A 366 -4.88 -6.73 -9.15
C ILE A 366 -4.48 -7.64 -10.31
N GLU A 367 -3.48 -7.17 -11.11
CA GLU A 367 -2.82 -7.98 -12.12
C GLU A 367 -1.33 -8.15 -11.78
N PRO A 368 -0.82 -9.39 -11.70
CA PRO A 368 0.62 -9.60 -11.75
C PRO A 368 1.15 -9.09 -13.09
N LYS A 369 2.12 -8.17 -13.05
CA LYS A 369 2.66 -7.50 -14.25
C LYS A 369 4.17 -7.34 -14.14
N LEU A 370 4.89 -7.66 -15.22
CA LEU A 370 6.30 -7.32 -15.35
C LEU A 370 6.45 -5.83 -15.60
N SER A 371 7.15 -5.15 -14.73
CA SER A 371 7.35 -3.72 -14.84
C SER A 371 8.72 -3.31 -14.33
N THR A 372 9.28 -2.27 -14.96
CA THR A 372 10.50 -1.63 -14.47
C THR A 372 10.14 -0.64 -13.38
N GLN A 373 10.53 -0.94 -12.15
CA GLN A 373 10.20 -0.16 -10.97
C GLN A 373 11.44 0.14 -10.13
N TRP A 374 11.31 1.01 -9.16
CA TRP A 374 12.30 1.28 -8.13
C TRP A 374 11.99 0.46 -6.89
N PHE A 375 13.03 -0.18 -6.33
CA PHE A 375 12.92 -1.07 -5.18
C PHE A 375 13.92 -0.70 -4.10
N LEU A 376 13.50 -0.88 -2.84
CA LEU A 376 14.37 -0.86 -1.67
C LEU A 376 14.62 -2.30 -1.21
N LYS A 377 15.90 -2.67 -1.07
CA LYS A 377 16.31 -3.96 -0.48
C LYS A 377 15.99 -3.96 1.02
N MET A 378 15.12 -4.87 1.44
CA MET A 378 14.55 -4.82 2.78
C MET A 378 15.26 -5.70 3.79
N GLN A 379 16.08 -6.67 3.38
CA GLN A 379 16.73 -7.61 4.32
C GLN A 379 17.59 -6.90 5.36
N HIS A 380 18.42 -5.93 4.95
CA HIS A 380 19.21 -5.11 5.85
C HIS A 380 18.38 -4.45 6.96
N PHE A 381 17.22 -3.89 6.55
CA PHE A 381 16.31 -3.21 7.47
C PHE A 381 15.60 -4.18 8.41
N ALA A 382 15.26 -5.39 7.95
CA ALA A 382 14.68 -6.42 8.78
C ALA A 382 15.67 -6.88 9.87
N ASP A 383 16.94 -7.06 9.50
CA ASP A 383 18.00 -7.51 10.41
C ASP A 383 18.22 -6.53 11.56
N ILE A 384 18.14 -5.22 11.32
CA ILE A 384 18.32 -4.20 12.36
C ILE A 384 17.05 -3.89 13.15
N ALA A 385 15.85 -4.13 12.58
CA ALA A 385 14.58 -3.78 13.21
C ALA A 385 13.94 -4.92 14.02
N LEU A 386 14.30 -6.19 13.76
CA LEU A 386 13.72 -7.32 14.46
C LEU A 386 14.18 -7.43 15.93
N PRO A 387 15.48 -7.39 16.27
CA PRO A 387 15.95 -7.59 17.64
C PRO A 387 15.33 -6.63 18.65
N PRO A 388 15.26 -5.30 18.43
CA PRO A 388 14.78 -4.36 19.45
C PRO A 388 13.35 -4.61 19.93
N VAL A 389 12.49 -5.16 19.06
CA VAL A 389 11.12 -5.53 19.44
C VAL A 389 11.09 -6.89 20.11
N MET A 390 11.93 -7.85 19.68
CA MET A 390 11.97 -9.17 20.29
C MET A 390 12.53 -9.13 21.71
N ASP A 391 13.49 -8.27 21.96
CA ASP A 391 14.17 -8.09 23.27
C ASP A 391 13.45 -7.12 24.21
N ASP A 392 12.27 -6.58 23.80
CA ASP A 392 11.47 -5.61 24.54
C ASP A 392 12.18 -4.25 24.79
N ASP A 393 13.18 -3.89 23.98
CA ASP A 393 13.70 -2.51 23.93
C ASP A 393 12.62 -1.55 23.43
N ILE A 394 11.81 -2.01 22.46
CA ILE A 394 10.56 -1.39 22.04
C ILE A 394 9.40 -2.30 22.46
N GLU A 395 8.58 -1.82 23.39
CA GLU A 395 7.50 -2.61 23.94
C GLU A 395 6.19 -2.45 23.15
N PHE A 396 5.58 -3.57 22.77
CA PHE A 396 4.28 -3.61 22.08
C PHE A 396 3.13 -3.91 23.04
N TYR A 397 2.10 -3.08 23.01
CA TYR A 397 0.88 -3.24 23.80
C TYR A 397 -0.34 -3.38 22.88
N PRO A 398 -1.01 -4.57 22.84
CA PRO A 398 -0.66 -5.81 23.54
C PRO A 398 0.49 -6.58 22.89
N LYS A 399 1.22 -7.37 23.67
CA LYS A 399 2.40 -8.15 23.24
C LYS A 399 2.12 -9.17 22.10
N LYS A 400 0.86 -9.56 21.87
CA LYS A 400 0.49 -10.49 20.79
C LYS A 400 1.00 -10.06 19.41
N TYR A 401 1.09 -8.77 19.17
CA TYR A 401 1.56 -8.21 17.87
C TYR A 401 3.05 -8.40 17.60
N LYS A 402 3.85 -8.78 18.60
CA LYS A 402 5.27 -9.17 18.40
C LYS A 402 5.41 -10.37 17.45
N ASN A 403 4.49 -11.35 17.54
CA ASN A 403 4.52 -12.52 16.66
C ASN A 403 4.19 -12.14 15.20
N THR A 404 3.21 -11.27 15.01
CA THR A 404 2.84 -10.75 13.69
C THR A 404 4.00 -9.96 13.06
N TYR A 405 4.64 -9.09 13.86
CA TYR A 405 5.82 -8.32 13.48
C TYR A 405 6.98 -9.21 13.07
N ARG A 406 7.32 -10.21 13.91
CA ARG A 406 8.39 -11.19 13.63
C ARG A 406 8.15 -11.91 12.32
N HIS A 407 6.95 -12.50 12.15
CA HIS A 407 6.62 -13.28 10.97
C HIS A 407 6.78 -12.47 9.67
N TRP A 408 6.39 -11.21 9.69
CA TRP A 408 6.54 -10.33 8.52
C TRP A 408 8.01 -10.05 8.20
N LEU A 409 8.82 -9.70 9.21
CA LEU A 409 10.25 -9.40 9.02
C LEU A 409 11.07 -10.61 8.57
N GLU A 410 10.76 -11.80 9.10
CA GLU A 410 11.43 -13.05 8.69
C GLU A 410 11.11 -13.46 7.24
N ASN A 411 10.03 -12.95 6.66
CA ASN A 411 9.60 -13.23 5.29
C ASN A 411 9.57 -11.98 4.40
N ILE A 412 10.35 -10.96 4.76
CA ILE A 412 10.31 -9.67 4.09
C ILE A 412 10.79 -9.77 2.65
N LYS A 413 10.11 -9.05 1.75
CA LYS A 413 10.49 -8.89 0.35
C LYS A 413 10.96 -7.47 0.09
N ASP A 414 11.67 -7.27 -1.03
CA ASP A 414 12.06 -5.94 -1.48
C ASP A 414 10.81 -5.07 -1.71
N TRP A 415 10.86 -3.85 -1.21
CA TRP A 415 9.75 -2.91 -1.27
C TRP A 415 9.74 -2.16 -2.60
N CYS A 416 8.68 -2.32 -3.40
CA CYS A 416 8.43 -1.49 -4.57
C CYS A 416 8.03 -0.08 -4.13
N ILE A 417 8.93 0.90 -4.31
CA ILE A 417 8.78 2.27 -3.82
C ILE A 417 8.31 3.27 -4.88
N SER A 418 8.22 2.88 -6.14
CA SER A 418 7.75 3.76 -7.23
C SER A 418 6.24 3.61 -7.47
N ARG A 419 5.59 4.73 -7.78
CA ARG A 419 4.17 4.82 -8.13
C ARG A 419 4.02 5.70 -9.37
N GLN A 420 3.22 5.25 -10.33
CA GLN A 420 2.93 5.94 -11.58
C GLN A 420 1.86 7.03 -11.34
N LEU A 421 2.18 7.97 -10.48
CA LEU A 421 1.32 9.06 -10.01
C LEU A 421 1.97 10.42 -10.27
N TRP A 422 1.17 11.47 -10.24
CA TRP A 422 1.68 12.85 -10.24
C TRP A 422 1.71 13.46 -8.85
N TRP A 423 0.83 13.01 -7.95
CA TRP A 423 0.75 13.48 -6.56
C TRP A 423 1.64 12.65 -5.63
N GLY A 424 2.72 13.24 -5.17
CA GLY A 424 3.70 12.63 -4.26
C GLY A 424 5.10 13.20 -4.45
N HIS A 425 6.07 12.66 -3.70
CA HIS A 425 7.47 13.03 -3.84
C HIS A 425 8.02 12.43 -5.14
N ARG A 426 8.36 13.28 -6.09
CA ARG A 426 8.90 12.86 -7.38
C ARG A 426 10.27 12.22 -7.19
N ILE A 427 10.49 11.07 -7.81
CA ILE A 427 11.75 10.34 -7.69
C ILE A 427 12.90 11.18 -8.26
N PRO A 428 14.03 11.34 -7.53
CA PRO A 428 15.14 12.22 -7.91
C PRO A 428 16.14 11.50 -8.84
N ALA A 429 15.63 10.86 -9.88
CA ALA A 429 16.42 10.24 -10.95
C ALA A 429 16.25 11.06 -12.23
N TYR A 430 17.36 11.36 -12.90
CA TYR A 430 17.40 12.19 -14.10
C TYR A 430 17.99 11.40 -15.25
N TYR A 431 17.20 11.22 -16.30
CA TYR A 431 17.53 10.46 -17.49
C TYR A 431 18.12 11.37 -18.57
N PHE A 432 19.02 10.80 -19.38
CA PHE A 432 19.61 11.46 -20.53
C PHE A 432 20.07 10.44 -21.57
N ASP A 433 20.30 10.90 -22.79
CA ASP A 433 20.95 10.11 -23.83
C ASP A 433 22.46 10.16 -23.66
N ASN A 434 23.08 9.01 -23.43
CA ASN A 434 24.53 8.86 -23.36
C ASN A 434 25.03 8.09 -24.59
N ALA A 435 25.31 8.82 -25.68
CA ALA A 435 25.79 8.28 -26.96
C ALA A 435 24.86 7.18 -27.52
N GLY A 436 23.56 7.43 -27.59
CA GLY A 436 22.55 6.53 -28.12
C GLY A 436 22.03 5.48 -27.12
N LYS A 437 22.42 5.58 -25.86
CA LYS A 437 21.88 4.75 -24.77
C LYS A 437 21.23 5.62 -23.71
N LYS A 438 20.01 5.26 -23.33
CA LYS A 438 19.34 5.90 -22.18
C LYS A 438 20.11 5.54 -20.90
N ASP A 439 20.64 6.54 -20.22
CA ASP A 439 21.34 6.44 -18.93
C ASP A 439 20.66 7.36 -17.92
N PHE A 440 21.02 7.28 -16.65
CA PHE A 440 20.48 8.15 -15.61
C PHE A 440 21.50 8.40 -14.50
N VAL A 441 21.22 9.44 -13.72
CA VAL A 441 21.87 9.77 -12.46
C VAL A 441 20.82 10.02 -11.38
N VAL A 442 21.20 9.84 -10.12
CA VAL A 442 20.36 10.13 -8.95
C VAL A 442 21.02 11.27 -8.19
N ALA A 443 20.25 12.34 -7.95
CA ALA A 443 20.76 13.56 -7.32
C ALA A 443 19.63 14.30 -6.60
N GLU A 444 19.95 15.05 -5.56
CA GLU A 444 18.95 15.81 -4.78
C GLU A 444 18.40 17.00 -5.57
N THR A 445 19.20 17.59 -6.46
CA THR A 445 18.80 18.72 -7.30
C THR A 445 19.14 18.50 -8.77
N ALA A 446 18.49 19.25 -9.66
CA ALA A 446 18.78 19.20 -11.09
C ALA A 446 20.20 19.70 -11.41
N GLU A 447 20.74 20.63 -10.62
CA GLU A 447 22.11 21.14 -10.77
C GLU A 447 23.14 20.07 -10.42
N GLU A 448 22.94 19.31 -9.35
CA GLU A 448 23.78 18.16 -8.99
C GLU A 448 23.68 17.07 -10.06
N ALA A 449 22.45 16.79 -10.53
CA ALA A 449 22.21 15.82 -11.60
C ALA A 449 22.98 16.17 -12.89
N LEU A 450 23.01 17.45 -13.26
CA LEU A 450 23.75 17.92 -14.42
C LEU A 450 25.26 17.65 -14.27
N LYS A 451 25.83 17.94 -13.10
CA LYS A 451 27.26 17.67 -12.83
C LYS A 451 27.58 16.19 -12.95
N LEU A 452 26.76 15.33 -12.33
CA LEU A 452 26.95 13.88 -12.38
C LEU A 452 26.76 13.32 -13.81
N ALA A 453 25.82 13.86 -14.58
CA ALA A 453 25.63 13.48 -15.98
C ALA A 453 26.83 13.91 -16.84
N GLN A 454 27.39 15.11 -16.59
CA GLN A 454 28.58 15.62 -17.29
C GLN A 454 29.88 14.86 -16.96
N GLU A 455 29.95 14.23 -15.78
CA GLU A 455 31.04 13.28 -15.46
C GLU A 455 31.00 12.04 -16.36
N LYS A 456 29.80 11.62 -16.78
CA LYS A 456 29.61 10.50 -17.72
C LYS A 456 29.78 10.94 -19.19
N ASN A 457 29.30 12.13 -19.53
CA ASN A 457 29.41 12.72 -20.88
C ASN A 457 29.37 14.24 -20.78
N ALA A 458 30.54 14.88 -21.01
CA ALA A 458 30.72 16.31 -20.86
C ALA A 458 29.83 17.19 -21.78
N ASN A 459 29.21 16.62 -22.80
CA ASN A 459 28.33 17.35 -23.73
C ASN A 459 26.88 17.50 -23.23
N ILE A 460 26.50 16.83 -22.14
CA ILE A 460 25.13 16.90 -21.58
C ILE A 460 24.86 18.31 -21.06
N LYS A 461 23.68 18.84 -21.40
CA LYS A 461 23.18 20.12 -20.95
C LYS A 461 21.97 19.92 -20.03
N ALA A 462 21.56 20.97 -19.32
CA ALA A 462 20.41 20.94 -18.43
C ALA A 462 19.10 20.55 -19.15
N GLU A 463 18.96 20.98 -20.40
CA GLU A 463 17.81 20.69 -21.27
C GLU A 463 17.72 19.24 -21.73
N ASP A 464 18.82 18.49 -21.64
CA ASP A 464 18.89 17.07 -22.01
C ASP A 464 18.46 16.15 -20.85
N LEU A 465 18.30 16.71 -19.64
CA LEU A 465 17.91 15.95 -18.46
C LEU A 465 16.39 15.89 -18.31
N GLU A 466 15.87 14.67 -18.23
CA GLU A 466 14.46 14.40 -17.94
C GLU A 466 14.34 13.74 -16.56
N GLN A 467 13.70 14.41 -15.61
CA GLN A 467 13.45 13.80 -14.31
C GLN A 467 12.40 12.69 -14.41
N GLU A 468 12.59 11.61 -13.64
CA GLU A 468 11.65 10.51 -13.51
C GLU A 468 10.20 11.03 -13.32
N SER A 469 9.26 10.43 -14.04
CA SER A 469 7.85 10.81 -13.96
C SER A 469 7.14 10.27 -12.72
N ASP A 470 7.64 9.17 -12.17
CA ASP A 470 7.04 8.48 -11.05
C ASP A 470 7.28 9.19 -9.72
N CYS A 471 6.37 8.97 -8.79
CA CYS A 471 6.50 9.42 -7.41
C CYS A 471 6.84 8.24 -6.49
N LEU A 472 7.33 8.58 -5.29
CA LEU A 472 7.57 7.62 -4.23
C LEU A 472 6.24 7.18 -3.57
N ASP A 473 6.21 5.96 -3.10
CA ASP A 473 5.17 5.46 -2.19
C ASP A 473 5.03 6.38 -0.98
N THR A 474 3.79 6.68 -0.58
CA THR A 474 3.50 7.55 0.56
C THR A 474 4.23 7.12 1.83
N TRP A 475 4.37 5.82 2.05
CA TRP A 475 5.06 5.27 3.22
C TRP A 475 6.57 5.53 3.23
N PHE A 476 7.17 5.84 2.08
CA PHE A 476 8.58 6.26 1.99
C PHE A 476 8.82 7.69 2.52
N SER A 477 7.77 8.45 2.77
CA SER A 477 7.85 9.71 3.52
C SER A 477 7.47 9.51 4.99
N SER A 478 6.40 8.77 5.26
CA SER A 478 5.84 8.62 6.61
C SER A 478 6.76 7.84 7.55
N TRP A 479 7.63 6.95 7.04
CA TRP A 479 8.59 6.21 7.88
C TRP A 479 9.64 7.10 8.54
N LEU A 480 9.86 8.31 7.99
CA LEU A 480 10.79 9.31 8.55
C LEU A 480 10.12 10.22 9.59
N TRP A 481 8.82 10.06 9.82
CA TRP A 481 8.01 11.01 10.59
C TRP A 481 8.62 11.40 11.94
N PRO A 482 9.01 10.50 12.85
CA PRO A 482 9.60 10.87 14.13
C PRO A 482 10.93 11.64 14.04
N ILE A 483 11.63 11.49 12.91
CA ILE A 483 12.95 12.12 12.68
C ILE A 483 12.78 13.45 11.96
N SER A 484 11.98 13.45 10.88
CA SER A 484 11.82 14.62 10.02
C SER A 484 11.03 15.75 10.65
N LEU A 485 10.16 15.45 11.64
CA LEU A 485 9.43 16.47 12.41
C LEU A 485 10.35 17.39 13.21
N PHE A 486 11.54 16.91 13.58
CA PHE A 486 12.56 17.65 14.31
C PHE A 486 13.81 17.90 13.45
N ASP A 487 13.65 17.89 12.13
CA ASP A 487 14.72 18.14 11.15
C ASP A 487 15.99 17.29 11.35
N GLY A 488 15.79 16.06 11.82
CA GLY A 488 16.88 15.17 12.24
C GLY A 488 17.54 14.40 11.08
N ILE A 489 17.11 14.58 9.83
CA ILE A 489 17.75 14.01 8.64
C ILE A 489 18.82 14.97 8.11
N GLU A 490 18.46 16.22 7.80
CA GLU A 490 19.40 17.21 7.27
C GLU A 490 20.31 17.79 8.36
N HIS A 491 19.79 17.94 9.60
CA HIS A 491 20.52 18.46 10.74
C HIS A 491 20.51 17.48 11.91
N PRO A 492 21.23 16.36 11.83
CA PRO A 492 21.15 15.24 12.77
C PRO A 492 21.57 15.58 14.20
N ASP A 493 22.28 16.67 14.41
CA ASP A 493 22.82 17.10 15.71
C ASP A 493 22.10 18.32 16.29
N ASN A 494 20.96 18.76 15.70
CA ASN A 494 20.23 19.90 16.21
C ASN A 494 19.63 19.65 17.59
N GLU A 495 19.32 20.74 18.33
CA GLU A 495 18.84 20.66 19.71
C GLU A 495 17.51 19.93 19.82
N GLU A 496 16.57 20.15 18.90
CA GLU A 496 15.23 19.57 18.97
C GLU A 496 15.24 18.06 18.77
N ILE A 497 15.96 17.54 17.76
CA ILE A 497 16.05 16.09 17.56
C ILE A 497 16.74 15.41 18.75
N ASN A 498 17.76 16.04 19.35
CA ASN A 498 18.44 15.48 20.52
C ASN A 498 17.59 15.53 21.79
N TYR A 499 16.64 16.46 21.89
CA TYR A 499 15.74 16.59 23.02
C TYR A 499 14.48 15.71 22.90
N TYR A 500 13.81 15.71 21.74
CA TYR A 500 12.51 15.06 21.54
C TYR A 500 12.59 13.61 21.05
N TYR A 501 13.73 13.17 20.53
CA TYR A 501 13.90 11.83 19.99
C TYR A 501 14.81 10.98 20.90
N PRO A 502 14.47 9.73 21.22
CA PRO A 502 13.28 8.99 20.75
C PRO A 502 11.99 9.55 21.32
N THR A 503 10.89 9.39 20.56
CA THR A 503 9.55 9.73 21.08
C THR A 503 9.13 8.74 22.16
N SER A 504 8.12 9.08 22.96
CA SER A 504 7.75 8.30 24.15
C SER A 504 6.83 7.15 23.78
N ASP A 505 5.62 7.47 23.35
CA ASP A 505 4.60 6.49 23.01
C ASP A 505 4.10 6.72 21.58
N LEU A 506 3.98 5.64 20.80
CA LEU A 506 3.28 5.63 19.53
C LEU A 506 1.91 4.97 19.74
N VAL A 507 0.83 5.68 19.42
CA VAL A 507 -0.54 5.15 19.46
C VAL A 507 -1.06 5.01 18.03
N THR A 508 -1.35 3.78 17.61
CA THR A 508 -1.75 3.51 16.21
C THR A 508 -2.66 2.29 16.09
N GLY A 509 -3.29 2.11 14.93
CA GLY A 509 -4.01 0.88 14.60
C GLY A 509 -3.06 -0.28 14.25
N PRO A 510 -3.44 -1.53 14.52
CA PRO A 510 -2.64 -2.69 14.17
C PRO A 510 -2.60 -2.96 12.67
N ASP A 511 -3.52 -2.42 11.91
CA ASP A 511 -3.64 -2.53 10.46
C ASP A 511 -2.48 -1.84 9.71
N ILE A 512 -1.74 -0.92 10.36
CA ILE A 512 -0.58 -0.25 9.78
C ILE A 512 0.76 -0.65 10.43
N ILE A 513 0.84 -1.80 11.08
CA ILE A 513 2.08 -2.34 11.65
C ILE A 513 3.19 -2.41 10.59
N PHE A 514 2.91 -2.99 9.42
CA PHE A 514 3.89 -3.19 8.37
C PHE A 514 4.14 -1.93 7.55
N PHE A 515 3.08 -1.16 7.33
CA PHE A 515 3.16 0.06 6.55
C PHE A 515 3.94 1.17 7.25
N TRP A 516 3.78 1.29 8.57
CA TRP A 516 4.28 2.44 9.29
C TRP A 516 5.16 2.11 10.50
N VAL A 517 4.67 1.29 11.45
CA VAL A 517 5.39 1.02 12.71
C VAL A 517 6.75 0.38 12.42
N ALA A 518 6.78 -0.72 11.68
CA ALA A 518 8.01 -1.43 11.34
C ALA A 518 8.97 -0.55 10.53
N ARG A 519 8.44 0.19 9.56
CA ARG A 519 9.26 1.08 8.72
C ARG A 519 9.85 2.26 9.49
N MET A 520 9.13 2.83 10.46
CA MET A 520 9.71 3.84 11.36
C MET A 520 10.83 3.26 12.23
N ILE A 521 10.70 2.02 12.72
CA ILE A 521 11.76 1.35 13.48
C ILE A 521 13.00 1.17 12.59
N MET A 522 12.83 0.72 11.35
CA MET A 522 13.90 0.61 10.36
C MET A 522 14.62 1.94 10.14
N ALA A 523 13.86 3.00 9.85
CA ALA A 523 14.41 4.34 9.64
C ALA A 523 15.12 4.89 10.89
N GLY A 524 14.57 4.63 12.08
CA GLY A 524 15.15 5.04 13.34
C GLY A 524 16.53 4.44 13.58
N TYR A 525 16.68 3.13 13.37
CA TYR A 525 17.98 2.48 13.52
C TYR A 525 18.95 2.83 12.39
N GLU A 526 18.50 2.96 11.14
CA GLU A 526 19.34 3.34 10.00
C GLU A 526 19.92 4.76 10.17
N TYR A 527 19.09 5.74 10.53
CA TYR A 527 19.49 7.15 10.52
C TYR A 527 19.82 7.73 11.88
N ARG A 528 19.38 7.10 12.99
CA ARG A 528 19.65 7.57 14.35
C ARG A 528 20.39 6.55 15.22
N GLY A 529 20.56 5.31 14.77
CA GLY A 529 21.20 4.23 15.53
C GLY A 529 20.44 3.85 16.81
N LYS A 530 19.16 4.26 16.96
CA LYS A 530 18.34 4.01 18.13
C LYS A 530 16.86 3.99 17.80
N MET A 531 16.06 3.44 18.71
CA MET A 531 14.61 3.32 18.57
C MET A 531 13.94 4.68 18.27
N PRO A 532 12.88 4.71 17.43
CA PRO A 532 12.10 5.93 17.19
C PRO A 532 11.11 6.23 18.30
N PHE A 533 10.66 5.24 19.05
CA PHE A 533 9.73 5.32 20.19
C PHE A 533 9.99 4.16 21.15
N LYS A 534 9.64 4.34 22.43
CA LYS A 534 9.82 3.32 23.47
C LYS A 534 8.68 2.30 23.50
N HIS A 535 7.46 2.76 23.34
CA HIS A 535 6.26 1.94 23.40
C HIS A 535 5.38 2.13 22.18
N VAL A 536 4.70 1.06 21.77
CA VAL A 536 3.67 1.10 20.73
C VAL A 536 2.36 0.56 21.32
N TYR A 537 1.37 1.44 21.43
CA TYR A 537 0.03 1.09 21.86
C TYR A 537 -0.87 0.88 20.64
N PHE A 538 -1.29 -0.35 20.42
CA PHE A 538 -2.22 -0.68 19.35
C PHE A 538 -3.66 -0.52 19.81
N THR A 539 -4.40 0.36 19.16
CA THR A 539 -5.83 0.56 19.41
C THR A 539 -6.65 -0.58 18.81
N GLY A 540 -7.86 -0.78 19.32
CA GLY A 540 -8.86 -1.59 18.62
C GLY A 540 -9.40 -0.89 17.38
N ILE A 541 -9.99 -1.67 16.47
CA ILE A 541 -10.75 -1.15 15.33
C ILE A 541 -12.18 -0.83 15.80
N VAL A 542 -12.67 0.35 15.45
CA VAL A 542 -14.05 0.74 15.74
C VAL A 542 -14.98 0.13 14.68
N ARG A 543 -15.93 -0.70 15.15
CA ARG A 543 -16.92 -1.39 14.32
C ARG A 543 -18.34 -0.94 14.67
N ASP A 544 -19.25 -1.12 13.73
CA ASP A 544 -20.67 -0.90 13.99
C ASP A 544 -21.27 -2.00 14.90
N LYS A 545 -22.52 -1.86 15.30
CA LYS A 545 -23.25 -2.83 16.14
C LYS A 545 -23.31 -4.24 15.56
N LEU A 546 -23.14 -4.40 14.25
CA LEU A 546 -23.13 -5.68 13.55
C LEU A 546 -21.71 -6.25 13.40
N GLY A 547 -20.70 -5.63 14.00
CA GLY A 547 -19.30 -6.04 13.92
C GLY A 547 -18.60 -5.69 12.61
N ARG A 548 -19.22 -4.90 11.72
CA ARG A 548 -18.61 -4.48 10.44
C ARG A 548 -17.69 -3.28 10.65
N LYS A 549 -16.54 -3.26 9.97
CA LYS A 549 -15.66 -2.08 9.97
C LYS A 549 -16.45 -0.85 9.51
N MET A 550 -16.36 0.24 10.26
CA MET A 550 -17.03 1.49 9.91
C MET A 550 -16.40 2.09 8.66
N SER A 551 -17.25 2.48 7.71
CA SER A 551 -16.83 3.19 6.50
C SER A 551 -17.93 4.13 6.01
N LYS A 552 -17.53 5.20 5.33
CA LYS A 552 -18.48 6.15 4.74
C LYS A 552 -19.30 5.51 3.60
N SER A 553 -18.68 4.60 2.84
CA SER A 553 -19.34 3.90 1.74
C SER A 553 -20.47 2.99 2.21
N LEU A 554 -20.38 2.45 3.43
CA LEU A 554 -21.44 1.64 4.05
C LEU A 554 -22.48 2.49 4.80
N GLY A 555 -22.24 3.80 4.98
CA GLY A 555 -23.14 4.68 5.74
C GLY A 555 -23.28 4.30 7.22
N ASN A 556 -22.36 3.51 7.76
CA ASN A 556 -22.40 3.00 9.13
C ASN A 556 -21.45 3.73 10.10
N SER A 557 -20.80 4.81 9.65
CA SER A 557 -19.93 5.66 10.47
C SER A 557 -20.60 6.99 10.73
N PRO A 558 -20.97 7.31 11.99
CA PRO A 558 -21.50 8.62 12.33
C PRO A 558 -20.43 9.70 12.09
N ASP A 559 -20.88 10.92 11.81
CA ASP A 559 -19.97 12.07 11.77
C ASP A 559 -19.51 12.41 13.19
N PRO A 560 -18.18 12.43 13.46
CA PRO A 560 -17.67 12.80 14.78
C PRO A 560 -18.11 14.19 15.25
N LEU A 561 -18.26 15.17 14.36
CA LEU A 561 -18.70 16.52 14.71
C LEU A 561 -20.14 16.53 15.19
N ASP A 562 -21.04 15.79 14.53
CA ASP A 562 -22.44 15.65 14.97
C ASP A 562 -22.55 15.02 16.36
N LEU A 563 -21.67 14.03 16.65
CA LEU A 563 -21.61 13.43 17.99
C LEU A 563 -21.09 14.43 19.05
N ILE A 564 -20.07 15.20 18.71
CA ILE A 564 -19.54 16.25 19.61
C ILE A 564 -20.59 17.33 19.86
N ASP A 565 -21.31 17.75 18.84
CA ASP A 565 -22.38 18.75 18.99
C ASP A 565 -23.54 18.22 19.86
N LYS A 566 -23.83 16.92 19.78
CA LYS A 566 -24.92 16.28 20.56
C LYS A 566 -24.53 15.97 22.00
N PHE A 567 -23.30 15.50 22.24
CA PHE A 567 -22.88 14.93 23.53
C PHE A 567 -21.74 15.70 24.20
N GLY A 568 -21.16 16.69 23.53
CA GLY A 568 -19.91 17.35 23.94
C GLY A 568 -18.67 16.53 23.62
N ALA A 569 -17.52 17.20 23.50
CA ALA A 569 -16.24 16.53 23.24
C ALA A 569 -15.89 15.55 24.38
N ASP A 570 -16.08 15.94 25.64
CA ASP A 570 -15.83 15.07 26.80
C ASP A 570 -16.75 13.85 26.81
N GLY A 571 -18.01 13.99 26.38
CA GLY A 571 -18.96 12.89 26.26
C GLY A 571 -18.51 11.85 25.24
N VAL A 572 -18.04 12.29 24.07
CA VAL A 572 -17.50 11.41 23.03
C VAL A 572 -16.19 10.74 23.50
N ARG A 573 -15.25 11.50 24.07
CA ARG A 573 -13.97 11.00 24.58
C ARG A 573 -14.18 9.94 25.66
N MET A 574 -14.98 10.22 26.67
CA MET A 574 -15.26 9.29 27.77
C MET A 574 -16.03 8.06 27.28
N GLY A 575 -17.01 8.25 26.38
CA GLY A 575 -17.75 7.15 25.78
C GLY A 575 -16.86 6.17 25.03
N MET A 576 -15.89 6.67 24.27
CA MET A 576 -14.91 5.83 23.59
C MET A 576 -14.04 5.06 24.58
N MET A 577 -13.57 5.71 25.65
CA MET A 577 -12.68 5.09 26.64
C MET A 577 -13.37 4.02 27.50
N LEU A 578 -14.68 4.13 27.76
CA LEU A 578 -15.43 3.14 28.53
C LEU A 578 -15.46 1.75 27.87
N SER A 579 -15.21 1.66 26.56
CA SER A 579 -15.32 0.42 25.79
C SER A 579 -14.05 0.07 25.00
N ALA A 580 -12.91 0.70 25.31
CA ALA A 580 -11.68 0.62 24.53
C ALA A 580 -10.57 -0.21 25.21
N PRO A 581 -10.67 -1.55 25.30
CA PRO A 581 -9.52 -2.36 25.70
C PRO A 581 -8.42 -2.34 24.65
N ALA A 582 -7.16 -2.37 25.07
CA ALA A 582 -6.02 -2.39 24.17
C ALA A 582 -6.09 -3.55 23.18
N GLY A 583 -5.96 -3.26 21.88
CA GLY A 583 -5.84 -4.25 20.81
C GLY A 583 -7.06 -5.11 20.53
N ASN A 584 -8.22 -4.79 21.10
CA ASN A 584 -9.48 -5.45 20.80
C ASN A 584 -10.45 -4.49 20.11
N ASP A 585 -11.24 -5.02 19.20
CA ASP A 585 -12.24 -4.23 18.46
C ASP A 585 -13.33 -3.68 19.39
N ILE A 586 -13.81 -2.49 19.06
CA ILE A 586 -14.86 -1.79 19.79
C ILE A 586 -16.13 -1.84 18.95
N LEU A 587 -17.22 -2.33 19.53
CA LEU A 587 -18.54 -2.18 18.95
C LEU A 587 -19.10 -0.81 19.38
N PHE A 588 -19.08 0.15 18.47
CA PHE A 588 -19.53 1.50 18.75
C PHE A 588 -21.05 1.63 18.72
N ASP A 589 -21.57 2.30 19.76
CA ASP A 589 -22.96 2.71 19.87
C ASP A 589 -23.00 4.15 20.41
N GLU A 590 -23.91 4.99 19.92
CA GLU A 590 -24.09 6.36 20.41
C GLU A 590 -24.43 6.42 21.91
N THR A 591 -25.03 5.37 22.47
CA THR A 591 -25.31 5.26 23.92
C THR A 591 -24.04 5.34 24.77
N LEU A 592 -22.88 4.97 24.22
CA LEU A 592 -21.57 5.15 24.87
C LEU A 592 -21.24 6.63 25.07
N CYS A 593 -21.52 7.46 24.06
CA CYS A 593 -21.33 8.91 24.17
C CYS A 593 -22.31 9.53 25.17
N GLU A 594 -23.55 9.02 25.25
CA GLU A 594 -24.51 9.44 26.25
C GLU A 594 -24.05 9.10 27.68
N GLN A 595 -23.53 7.87 27.89
CA GLN A 595 -22.92 7.50 29.17
C GLN A 595 -21.73 8.40 29.52
N GLY A 596 -20.87 8.70 28.53
CA GLY A 596 -19.77 9.64 28.70
C GLY A 596 -20.24 11.03 29.10
N ARG A 597 -21.26 11.57 28.44
CA ARG A 597 -21.87 12.86 28.81
C ARG A 597 -22.41 12.83 30.24
N ASN A 598 -23.13 11.77 30.61
CA ASN A 598 -23.69 11.66 31.95
C ASN A 598 -22.63 11.53 33.04
N PHE A 599 -21.47 10.91 32.72
CA PHE A 599 -20.34 10.84 33.63
C PHE A 599 -19.71 12.22 33.88
N ASN A 600 -19.64 13.07 32.84
CA ASN A 600 -19.05 14.41 32.93
C ASN A 600 -20.00 15.48 33.51
N ASN A 601 -21.26 15.17 33.66
CA ASN A 601 -22.27 16.07 34.26
C ASN A 601 -22.20 16.03 35.80
#